data_0ac1004509d4277fc5bfb59ff88df7d7
#
_entry.id   0ac1004509d4277fc5bfb59ff88df7d7
#
_cell.length_a   1.000
_cell.length_b   1.000
_cell.length_c   1.000
_cell.angle_alpha   90.00
_cell.angle_beta   90.00
_cell.angle_gamma   90.00
#
_symmetry.space_group_name_H-M   'P 1'
#
loop_
_entity.id
_entity.type
_entity.pdbx_description
1 polymer ?
#
loop_
_entity_poly.entity_id
_entity_poly.type
_entity_poly.pdbx_seq_one_letter_code
_entity_poly.pdbx_strand_id
1 'polypeptide(L)'
;HERRFHRRTFGDQADDLTRVAVDTLRTRGVARLTRWRVRVTLHRRAGTSATPRLRSVGAMASRLPGGNPPTTRTTMRGQRDITVPRRSQMIHRGHYPQWGGGGEAWCSPTSTTMVLGHWGRGPRPRAYRWVGRRHRNPAVDYAARSTFDYGYHGAGNWAFNVAYANRYRTSSFVTRLRSLREAERFIRRGIPLVASINFGPGELDGAPISSTAGHLLVIRGFTANGRVIANDPAARRNSGVRRVYKRGQFADAWVGGSGGLVYVIRPQGRALPARTPEANW
;
A
#
# COMPACT_ATOMS: atom_id res chain seq x y z
N HIS A 1 -17.97 2.49 24.48
CA HIS A 1 -16.87 1.52 24.61
C HIS A 1 -16.25 1.33 23.25
N GLU A 2 -15.18 2.05 22.95
CA GLU A 2 -14.27 1.63 21.88
C GLU A 2 -13.74 0.25 22.27
N ARG A 3 -14.30 -0.78 21.67
CA ARG A 3 -13.66 -2.08 21.68
C ARG A 3 -12.37 -1.90 20.94
N ARG A 4 -11.29 -1.81 21.67
CA ARG A 4 -9.94 -1.73 21.15
C ARG A 4 -9.66 -3.05 20.44
N PHE A 5 -9.96 -3.13 19.18
CA PHE A 5 -9.35 -4.13 18.35
C PHE A 5 -7.87 -3.80 18.35
N HIS A 6 -7.11 -4.55 19.12
CA HIS A 6 -5.67 -4.43 19.12
C HIS A 6 -5.18 -4.96 17.77
N ARG A 7 -5.16 -4.07 16.79
CA ARG A 7 -4.43 -4.30 15.56
C ARG A 7 -2.96 -4.30 15.93
N ARG A 8 -2.40 -5.48 16.08
CA ARG A 8 -1.03 -5.67 16.50
C ARG A 8 -0.43 -6.81 15.72
N THR A 9 0.70 -6.57 15.10
CA THR A 9 1.60 -7.62 14.68
C THR A 9 2.43 -8.08 15.87
N PHE A 10 2.81 -9.34 15.86
CA PHE A 10 3.74 -9.92 16.81
C PHE A 10 5.05 -10.13 16.07
N GLY A 11 5.82 -9.04 15.94
CA GLY A 11 7.18 -9.05 15.42
C GLY A 11 8.12 -9.81 16.34
N ASP A 12 9.39 -9.85 15.96
CA ASP A 12 10.50 -10.41 16.74
C ASP A 12 10.41 -11.91 17.04
N GLN A 13 9.43 -12.62 16.49
CA GLN A 13 9.39 -14.06 16.50
C GLN A 13 10.40 -14.59 15.48
N ALA A 14 11.31 -15.46 15.93
CA ALA A 14 12.31 -16.06 15.08
C ALA A 14 12.62 -17.49 15.54
N ASP A 15 12.99 -18.31 14.56
CA ASP A 15 13.63 -19.60 14.73
C ASP A 15 14.90 -19.68 13.85
N ASP A 16 15.50 -20.84 13.72
CA ASP A 16 16.73 -21.02 12.95
C ASP A 16 16.52 -20.73 11.44
N LEU A 17 15.33 -20.95 10.94
CA LEU A 17 15.01 -20.88 9.50
C LEU A 17 14.27 -19.59 9.12
N THR A 18 13.53 -18.99 10.06
CA THR A 18 12.63 -17.88 9.75
C THR A 18 12.66 -16.78 10.81
N ARG A 19 12.17 -15.61 10.41
CA ARG A 19 11.84 -14.51 11.32
C ARG A 19 10.62 -13.74 10.85
N VAL A 20 9.85 -13.18 11.77
CA VAL A 20 8.76 -12.26 11.49
C VAL A 20 9.29 -10.82 11.48
N ALA A 21 9.11 -10.14 10.36
CA ALA A 21 9.41 -8.72 10.22
C ALA A 21 8.09 -8.00 9.97
N VAL A 22 7.54 -7.35 10.99
CA VAL A 22 6.24 -6.66 10.99
C VAL A 22 5.11 -7.63 10.58
N ASP A 23 4.74 -7.65 9.31
CA ASP A 23 3.66 -8.44 8.71
C ASP A 23 4.16 -9.54 7.76
N THR A 24 5.46 -9.75 7.72
CA THR A 24 6.10 -10.65 6.75
C THR A 24 6.96 -11.70 7.44
N LEU A 25 6.62 -12.98 7.24
CA LEU A 25 7.54 -14.08 7.58
C LEU A 25 8.64 -14.14 6.51
N ARG A 26 9.89 -14.02 6.93
CA ARG A 26 11.08 -14.07 6.07
C ARG A 26 11.94 -15.29 6.40
N THR A 27 12.50 -15.93 5.39
CA THR A 27 13.54 -16.93 5.58
C THR A 27 14.86 -16.28 5.99
N ARG A 28 15.69 -17.03 6.70
CA ARG A 28 17.04 -16.66 7.14
C ARG A 28 18.07 -17.41 6.32
N GLY A 29 19.19 -16.75 6.05
CA GLY A 29 20.30 -17.36 5.31
C GLY A 29 19.86 -17.98 3.97
N VAL A 30 20.22 -19.22 3.77
CA VAL A 30 19.90 -20.01 2.55
C VAL A 30 18.60 -20.80 2.66
N ALA A 31 17.86 -20.68 3.77
CA ALA A 31 16.64 -21.43 4.00
C ALA A 31 15.58 -21.15 2.92
N ARG A 32 14.93 -22.21 2.48
CA ARG A 32 13.84 -22.15 1.48
C ARG A 32 12.62 -22.87 2.02
N LEU A 33 11.46 -22.19 1.96
CA LEU A 33 10.18 -22.79 2.33
C LEU A 33 9.50 -23.28 1.05
N THR A 34 9.06 -24.53 1.03
CA THR A 34 8.36 -25.16 -0.08
C THR A 34 6.84 -25.18 0.10
N ARG A 35 6.38 -25.03 1.34
CA ARG A 35 4.97 -25.04 1.69
C ARG A 35 4.69 -24.01 2.78
N TRP A 36 3.48 -23.51 2.81
CA TRP A 36 2.98 -22.62 3.87
C TRP A 36 1.49 -22.85 4.08
N ARG A 37 1.02 -22.52 5.27
CA ARG A 37 -0.41 -22.49 5.59
C ARG A 37 -0.72 -21.27 6.44
N VAL A 38 -1.97 -20.77 6.36
CA VAL A 38 -2.51 -19.77 7.26
C VAL A 38 -3.42 -20.46 8.24
N ARG A 39 -3.20 -20.22 9.54
CA ARG A 39 -4.13 -20.59 10.60
C ARG A 39 -4.84 -19.33 11.06
N VAL A 40 -6.16 -19.36 11.09
CA VAL A 40 -7.00 -18.28 11.63
C VAL A 40 -7.72 -18.81 12.85
N THR A 41 -7.49 -18.20 14.01
CA THR A 41 -8.18 -18.53 15.25
C THR A 41 -9.12 -17.38 15.60
N LEU A 42 -10.40 -17.69 15.74
CA LEU A 42 -11.42 -16.73 16.11
C LEU A 42 -11.67 -16.82 17.61
N HIS A 43 -11.49 -15.72 18.32
CA HIS A 43 -11.70 -15.65 19.75
C HIS A 43 -12.96 -14.84 20.06
N ARG A 44 -13.67 -15.23 21.11
CA ARG A 44 -14.71 -14.42 21.74
C ARG A 44 -14.45 -14.33 23.24
N ARG A 45 -14.96 -13.29 23.86
CA ARG A 45 -14.89 -13.16 25.31
C ARG A 45 -15.72 -14.30 25.95
N ALA A 46 -15.19 -14.96 26.96
CA ALA A 46 -15.92 -15.93 27.73
C ALA A 46 -17.22 -15.34 28.31
N GLY A 47 -18.28 -16.13 28.41
CA GLY A 47 -19.59 -15.66 28.88
C GLY A 47 -20.37 -14.77 27.93
N THR A 48 -19.94 -14.61 26.65
CA THR A 48 -20.69 -13.85 25.65
C THR A 48 -21.21 -14.73 24.52
N SER A 49 -22.35 -14.35 23.92
CA SER A 49 -22.95 -14.99 22.74
C SER A 49 -22.37 -14.43 21.41
N ALA A 50 -21.35 -13.55 21.46
CA ALA A 50 -20.77 -12.96 20.26
C ALA A 50 -20.20 -14.03 19.32
N THR A 51 -20.59 -14.00 18.06
CA THR A 51 -20.09 -14.91 17.01
C THR A 51 -19.15 -14.12 16.10
N PRO A 52 -17.82 -14.33 16.19
CA PRO A 52 -16.88 -13.71 15.27
C PRO A 52 -17.15 -14.18 13.83
N ARG A 53 -17.08 -13.26 12.86
CA ARG A 53 -17.27 -13.58 11.45
C ARG A 53 -16.03 -13.24 10.68
N LEU A 54 -15.51 -14.20 9.93
CA LEU A 54 -14.42 -14.02 8.98
C LEU A 54 -15.01 -13.78 7.58
N ARG A 55 -14.64 -12.66 6.93
CA ARG A 55 -15.10 -12.33 5.57
C ARG A 55 -14.14 -12.81 4.52
N SER A 56 -12.84 -12.69 4.77
CA SER A 56 -11.78 -13.10 3.84
C SER A 56 -10.48 -13.30 4.59
N VAL A 57 -9.65 -14.18 4.07
CA VAL A 57 -8.25 -14.34 4.45
C VAL A 57 -7.43 -14.12 3.19
N GLY A 58 -6.39 -13.31 3.29
CA GLY A 58 -5.42 -13.09 2.22
C GLY A 58 -4.03 -13.43 2.72
N ALA A 59 -3.26 -14.07 1.88
CA ALA A 59 -1.84 -14.30 2.10
C ALA A 59 -1.11 -14.23 0.77
N MET A 60 0.14 -13.81 0.80
CA MET A 60 1.02 -13.74 -0.36
C MET A 60 2.33 -14.41 -0.03
N ALA A 61 2.77 -15.33 -0.89
CA ALA A 61 4.12 -15.85 -0.89
C ALA A 61 4.89 -15.25 -2.06
N SER A 62 6.12 -14.82 -1.83
CA SER A 62 6.98 -14.27 -2.88
C SER A 62 8.44 -14.61 -2.66
N ARG A 63 9.19 -14.71 -3.75
CA ARG A 63 10.65 -14.74 -3.75
C ARG A 63 11.14 -13.45 -4.39
N LEU A 64 12.02 -12.74 -3.71
CA LEU A 64 12.66 -11.56 -4.28
C LEU A 64 13.73 -11.99 -5.29
N PRO A 65 13.90 -11.28 -6.41
CA PRO A 65 15.02 -11.51 -7.32
C PRO A 65 16.35 -11.21 -6.63
N GLY A 66 17.40 -11.89 -7.04
CA GLY A 66 18.76 -11.65 -6.58
C GLY A 66 19.44 -10.50 -7.33
N GLY A 67 18.88 -9.30 -7.28
CA GLY A 67 19.43 -8.12 -7.95
C GLY A 67 18.34 -7.23 -8.56
N ASN A 68 18.73 -6.14 -9.19
CA ASN A 68 17.81 -5.23 -9.86
C ASN A 68 17.46 -5.78 -11.25
N PRO A 69 16.19 -6.16 -11.50
CA PRO A 69 15.79 -6.59 -12.83
C PRO A 69 15.88 -5.40 -13.81
N PRO A 70 16.23 -5.66 -15.08
CA PRO A 70 16.37 -4.60 -16.07
C PRO A 70 15.04 -3.86 -16.29
N THR A 71 15.12 -2.57 -16.52
CA THR A 71 13.95 -1.75 -16.82
C THR A 71 13.30 -2.19 -18.13
N THR A 72 12.04 -2.56 -18.07
CA THR A 72 11.29 -2.98 -19.26
C THR A 72 10.88 -1.78 -20.12
N ARG A 73 10.92 -1.92 -21.44
CA ARG A 73 10.34 -0.94 -22.37
C ARG A 73 8.82 -0.81 -22.15
N THR A 74 8.27 0.38 -22.40
CA THR A 74 6.81 0.59 -22.30
C THR A 74 6.05 -0.17 -23.40
N THR A 75 4.85 -0.60 -23.06
CA THR A 75 3.85 -1.12 -24.01
C THR A 75 2.66 -0.16 -24.16
N MET A 76 2.77 1.05 -23.63
CA MET A 76 1.72 2.07 -23.78
C MET A 76 1.74 2.62 -25.21
N ARG A 77 0.57 2.67 -25.86
CA ARG A 77 0.39 3.26 -27.20
C ARG A 77 0.10 4.78 -27.16
N GLY A 78 -0.09 5.32 -25.96
CA GLY A 78 -0.40 6.73 -25.69
C GLY A 78 -0.42 6.99 -24.18
N GLN A 79 -0.57 8.24 -23.82
CA GLN A 79 -0.69 8.60 -22.39
C GLN A 79 -1.98 8.06 -21.80
N ARG A 80 -1.88 7.51 -20.61
CA ARG A 80 -3.03 7.18 -19.76
C ARG A 80 -2.79 7.72 -18.36
N ASP A 81 -3.66 8.56 -17.89
CA ASP A 81 -3.62 9.19 -16.58
C ASP A 81 -4.99 9.03 -15.91
N ILE A 82 -5.08 8.13 -14.94
CA ILE A 82 -6.31 7.84 -14.20
C ILE A 82 -6.58 9.00 -13.23
N THR A 83 -7.81 9.51 -13.20
CA THR A 83 -8.19 10.52 -12.21
C THR A 83 -8.22 9.89 -10.82
N VAL A 84 -7.26 10.28 -9.99
CA VAL A 84 -7.13 9.86 -8.59
C VAL A 84 -7.07 11.12 -7.72
N PRO A 85 -7.86 11.24 -6.65
CA PRO A 85 -7.79 12.38 -5.74
C PRO A 85 -6.37 12.63 -5.25
N ARG A 86 -5.96 13.89 -5.16
CA ARG A 86 -4.64 14.28 -4.66
C ARG A 86 -4.72 14.56 -3.18
N ARG A 87 -3.96 13.81 -2.38
CA ARG A 87 -3.90 13.98 -0.93
C ARG A 87 -2.44 13.96 -0.47
N SER A 88 -2.02 15.03 0.20
CA SER A 88 -0.71 15.12 0.83
C SER A 88 -0.78 14.57 2.24
N GLN A 89 0.18 13.74 2.62
CA GLN A 89 0.37 13.31 4.01
C GLN A 89 0.94 14.45 4.86
N MET A 90 1.67 15.37 4.24
CA MET A 90 2.40 16.43 4.94
C MET A 90 1.48 17.50 5.56
N ILE A 91 0.27 17.69 5.01
CA ILE A 91 -0.73 18.59 5.62
C ILE A 91 -1.32 18.02 6.93
N HIS A 92 -1.02 16.78 7.25
CA HIS A 92 -1.42 16.10 8.48
C HIS A 92 -0.30 16.07 9.55
N ARG A 93 0.81 16.78 9.33
CA ARG A 93 1.91 16.83 10.30
C ARG A 93 1.41 17.32 11.67
N GLY A 94 1.73 16.57 12.73
CA GLY A 94 1.28 16.83 14.10
C GLY A 94 -0.12 16.31 14.45
N HIS A 95 -0.86 15.72 13.49
CA HIS A 95 -2.17 15.16 13.79
C HIS A 95 -2.03 13.84 14.56
N TYR A 96 -2.74 13.73 15.67
CA TYR A 96 -2.93 12.46 16.39
C TYR A 96 -1.61 11.72 16.66
N PRO A 97 -0.72 12.20 17.55
CA PRO A 97 0.57 11.58 17.85
C PRO A 97 0.48 10.10 18.23
N GLN A 98 -0.63 9.68 18.87
CA GLN A 98 -0.89 8.29 19.23
C GLN A 98 -1.02 7.36 18.03
N TRP A 99 -1.10 7.87 16.80
CA TRP A 99 -1.11 7.10 15.55
C TRP A 99 0.01 7.53 14.59
N GLY A 100 1.12 8.02 15.14
CA GLY A 100 2.31 8.38 14.40
C GLY A 100 2.41 9.84 13.97
N GLY A 101 1.49 10.72 14.38
CA GLY A 101 1.64 12.19 14.24
C GLY A 101 1.48 12.74 12.82
N GLY A 102 0.95 11.99 11.86
CA GLY A 102 0.82 12.45 10.48
C GLY A 102 2.17 12.67 9.78
N GLY A 103 2.19 13.60 8.81
CA GLY A 103 3.41 13.92 8.09
C GLY A 103 4.05 12.68 7.46
N GLU A 104 5.31 12.47 7.72
CA GLU A 104 6.11 11.40 7.10
C GLU A 104 5.64 9.98 7.42
N ALA A 105 4.90 9.78 8.52
CA ALA A 105 4.44 8.47 8.97
C ALA A 105 3.22 7.92 8.23
N TRP A 106 2.51 8.75 7.41
CA TRP A 106 1.19 8.38 6.88
C TRP A 106 1.12 8.18 5.37
N CYS A 107 2.22 7.83 4.72
CA CYS A 107 2.23 7.58 3.26
C CYS A 107 1.25 6.47 2.85
N SER A 108 1.22 5.36 3.57
CA SER A 108 0.38 4.21 3.28
C SER A 108 -1.12 4.49 3.41
N PRO A 109 -1.64 4.97 4.57
CA PRO A 109 -3.05 5.32 4.69
C PRO A 109 -3.48 6.44 3.74
N THR A 110 -2.60 7.42 3.46
CA THR A 110 -2.90 8.48 2.50
C THR A 110 -3.07 7.91 1.08
N SER A 111 -2.14 7.09 0.62
CA SER A 111 -2.21 6.43 -0.69
C SER A 111 -3.42 5.50 -0.80
N THR A 112 -3.72 4.73 0.24
CA THR A 112 -4.92 3.88 0.31
C THR A 112 -6.20 4.71 0.17
N THR A 113 -6.30 5.86 0.85
CA THR A 113 -7.48 6.73 0.74
C THR A 113 -7.59 7.41 -0.62
N MET A 114 -6.48 7.68 -1.31
CA MET A 114 -6.51 8.19 -2.69
C MET A 114 -7.14 7.17 -3.64
N VAL A 115 -6.74 5.90 -3.55
CA VAL A 115 -7.30 4.84 -4.40
C VAL A 115 -8.75 4.53 -4.04
N LEU A 116 -9.11 4.49 -2.75
CA LEU A 116 -10.51 4.36 -2.34
C LEU A 116 -11.37 5.52 -2.88
N GLY A 117 -10.86 6.75 -2.83
CA GLY A 117 -11.54 7.93 -3.37
C GLY A 117 -11.73 7.87 -4.89
N HIS A 118 -10.77 7.32 -5.65
CA HIS A 118 -10.91 7.05 -7.08
C HIS A 118 -12.13 6.15 -7.38
N TRP A 119 -12.38 5.17 -6.52
CA TRP A 119 -13.50 4.26 -6.66
C TRP A 119 -14.82 4.77 -6.05
N GLY A 120 -14.87 6.00 -5.53
CA GLY A 120 -16.02 6.49 -4.78
C GLY A 120 -16.32 5.65 -3.53
N ARG A 121 -15.26 5.05 -2.96
CA ARG A 121 -15.33 4.19 -1.77
C ARG A 121 -14.62 4.85 -0.60
N GLY A 122 -14.85 4.33 0.60
CA GLY A 122 -14.20 4.82 1.82
C GLY A 122 -15.19 5.11 2.94
N PRO A 123 -14.71 5.68 4.04
CA PRO A 123 -15.55 6.00 5.20
C PRO A 123 -16.55 7.11 4.86
N ARG A 124 -17.76 6.98 5.38
CA ARG A 124 -18.76 8.06 5.31
C ARG A 124 -18.35 9.22 6.23
N PRO A 125 -18.74 10.48 5.95
CA PRO A 125 -18.38 11.65 6.78
C PRO A 125 -18.63 11.47 8.28
N ARG A 126 -19.70 10.78 8.66
CA ARG A 126 -20.01 10.48 10.07
C ARG A 126 -18.92 9.68 10.79
N ALA A 127 -18.15 8.86 10.08
CA ALA A 127 -17.13 8.01 10.67
C ALA A 127 -15.90 8.79 11.15
N TYR A 128 -15.65 9.97 10.58
CA TYR A 128 -14.52 10.84 10.94
C TYR A 128 -14.96 12.22 11.48
N ARG A 129 -16.18 12.33 12.06
CA ARG A 129 -16.65 13.56 12.72
C ARG A 129 -15.76 14.02 13.89
N TRP A 130 -15.02 13.09 14.48
CA TRP A 130 -14.08 13.35 15.57
C TRP A 130 -12.79 14.03 15.08
N VAL A 131 -12.51 14.03 13.78
CA VAL A 131 -11.38 14.75 13.20
C VAL A 131 -11.70 16.25 13.24
N GLY A 132 -10.75 17.05 13.68
CA GLY A 132 -10.92 18.50 13.82
C GLY A 132 -11.42 19.15 12.53
N ARG A 133 -12.39 20.05 12.63
CA ARG A 133 -13.04 20.70 11.48
C ARG A 133 -12.07 21.45 10.56
N ARG A 134 -10.92 21.89 11.07
CA ARG A 134 -9.85 22.58 10.32
C ARG A 134 -8.95 21.62 9.55
N HIS A 135 -9.04 20.32 9.82
CA HIS A 135 -8.22 19.31 9.14
C HIS A 135 -8.76 19.04 7.73
N ARG A 136 -7.92 19.25 6.73
CA ARG A 136 -8.23 18.88 5.35
C ARG A 136 -8.09 17.37 5.18
N ASN A 137 -8.87 16.77 4.27
CA ASN A 137 -8.82 15.33 3.97
C ASN A 137 -8.99 14.42 5.21
N PRO A 138 -10.00 14.63 6.08
CA PRO A 138 -10.14 13.92 7.35
C PRO A 138 -10.26 12.40 7.22
N ALA A 139 -10.58 11.89 6.04
CA ALA A 139 -10.54 10.46 5.74
C ALA A 139 -9.14 9.85 5.84
N VAL A 140 -8.06 10.66 5.71
CA VAL A 140 -6.67 10.22 5.91
C VAL A 140 -6.43 9.96 7.39
N ASP A 141 -6.84 10.88 8.27
CA ASP A 141 -6.74 10.73 9.73
C ASP A 141 -7.49 9.48 10.21
N TYR A 142 -8.69 9.27 9.66
CA TYR A 142 -9.48 8.07 9.95
C TYR A 142 -8.80 6.79 9.45
N ALA A 143 -8.19 6.82 8.27
CA ALA A 143 -7.45 5.69 7.73
C ALA A 143 -6.21 5.40 8.58
N ALA A 144 -5.44 6.42 8.96
CA ALA A 144 -4.27 6.26 9.84
C ALA A 144 -4.66 5.59 11.15
N ARG A 145 -5.70 6.10 11.84
CA ARG A 145 -6.26 5.45 13.03
C ARG A 145 -6.65 3.99 12.76
N SER A 146 -7.25 3.73 11.60
CA SER A 146 -7.81 2.42 11.27
C SER A 146 -6.76 1.39 10.84
N THR A 147 -5.58 1.83 10.42
CA THR A 147 -4.48 0.98 9.94
C THR A 147 -3.28 0.97 10.88
N PHE A 148 -3.31 1.76 11.95
CA PHE A 148 -2.22 1.81 12.92
C PHE A 148 -2.02 0.44 13.57
N ASP A 149 -0.79 -0.04 13.50
CA ASP A 149 -0.34 -1.29 14.09
C ASP A 149 0.37 -1.00 15.42
N TYR A 150 -0.22 -1.44 16.51
CA TYR A 150 0.30 -1.20 17.86
C TYR A 150 1.52 -2.06 18.23
N GLY A 151 1.87 -3.05 17.42
CA GLY A 151 3.12 -3.80 17.57
C GLY A 151 4.27 -3.15 16.82
N TYR A 152 3.99 -2.67 15.62
CA TYR A 152 4.94 -1.97 14.75
C TYR A 152 5.07 -0.47 15.07
N HIS A 153 4.13 0.10 15.83
CA HIS A 153 4.03 1.53 16.12
C HIS A 153 3.93 2.43 14.87
N GLY A 154 3.18 1.99 13.86
CA GLY A 154 3.03 2.73 12.60
C GLY A 154 1.81 2.36 11.79
N ALA A 155 1.43 3.23 10.85
CA ALA A 155 0.31 3.04 9.93
C ALA A 155 0.74 2.42 8.57
N GLY A 156 2.01 2.06 8.42
CA GLY A 156 2.60 1.54 7.19
C GLY A 156 2.39 0.04 6.93
N ASN A 157 1.81 -0.72 7.87
CA ASN A 157 1.56 -2.15 7.71
C ASN A 157 0.73 -2.43 6.45
N TRP A 158 1.29 -3.22 5.53
CA TRP A 158 0.70 -3.46 4.20
C TRP A 158 -0.59 -4.26 4.28
N ALA A 159 -0.59 -5.32 5.08
CA ALA A 159 -1.76 -6.16 5.29
C ALA A 159 -2.91 -5.39 5.94
N PHE A 160 -2.62 -4.51 6.89
CA PHE A 160 -3.63 -3.69 7.57
C PHE A 160 -4.27 -2.67 6.63
N ASN A 161 -3.51 -2.08 5.72
CA ASN A 161 -4.03 -1.13 4.74
C ASN A 161 -4.97 -1.80 3.72
N VAL A 162 -4.64 -2.98 3.20
CA VAL A 162 -5.54 -3.70 2.29
C VAL A 162 -6.76 -4.27 3.03
N ALA A 163 -6.60 -4.73 4.28
CA ALA A 163 -7.73 -5.15 5.12
C ALA A 163 -8.68 -3.98 5.42
N TYR A 164 -8.13 -2.79 5.68
CA TYR A 164 -8.92 -1.56 5.83
C TYR A 164 -9.70 -1.25 4.54
N ALA A 165 -9.06 -1.32 3.38
CA ALA A 165 -9.73 -1.09 2.11
C ALA A 165 -10.90 -2.08 1.89
N ASN A 166 -10.73 -3.35 2.26
CA ASN A 166 -11.75 -4.39 2.12
C ASN A 166 -13.02 -4.15 2.96
N ARG A 167 -13.00 -3.22 3.92
CA ARG A 167 -14.20 -2.79 4.64
C ARG A 167 -15.20 -2.03 3.74
N TYR A 168 -14.76 -1.54 2.57
CA TYR A 168 -15.52 -0.66 1.68
C TYR A 168 -15.94 -1.35 0.36
N ARG A 169 -16.32 -2.62 0.41
CA ARG A 169 -16.75 -3.41 -0.75
C ARG A 169 -15.69 -3.42 -1.87
N THR A 170 -14.44 -3.54 -1.49
CA THR A 170 -13.34 -3.79 -2.40
C THR A 170 -12.84 -5.23 -2.26
N SER A 171 -12.18 -5.71 -3.29
CA SER A 171 -11.36 -6.92 -3.27
C SER A 171 -9.91 -6.46 -3.39
N SER A 172 -9.26 -6.32 -2.24
CA SER A 172 -7.91 -5.75 -2.15
C SER A 172 -6.94 -6.79 -1.60
N PHE A 173 -5.73 -6.77 -2.13
CA PHE A 173 -4.65 -7.66 -1.72
C PHE A 173 -3.29 -7.00 -1.94
N VAL A 174 -2.27 -7.55 -1.26
CA VAL A 174 -0.87 -7.22 -1.49
C VAL A 174 -0.31 -8.24 -2.49
N THR A 175 0.47 -7.78 -3.44
CA THR A 175 1.25 -8.66 -4.32
C THR A 175 2.54 -7.98 -4.74
N ARG A 176 3.36 -8.69 -5.53
CA ARG A 176 4.57 -8.15 -6.17
C ARG A 176 4.43 -8.27 -7.67
N LEU A 177 4.56 -7.14 -8.35
CA LEU A 177 4.67 -7.10 -9.80
C LEU A 177 6.15 -7.09 -10.17
N ARG A 178 6.49 -7.71 -11.28
CA ARG A 178 7.88 -7.92 -11.68
C ARG A 178 8.43 -6.83 -12.59
N SER A 179 7.56 -5.98 -13.10
CA SER A 179 7.97 -4.92 -14.01
C SER A 179 6.91 -3.83 -14.17
N LEU A 180 7.32 -2.68 -14.68
CA LEU A 180 6.41 -1.61 -15.07
C LEU A 180 5.43 -2.04 -16.18
N ARG A 181 5.77 -3.05 -17.02
CA ARG A 181 4.81 -3.63 -17.98
C ARG A 181 3.60 -4.27 -17.29
N GLU A 182 3.82 -4.94 -16.17
CA GLU A 182 2.72 -5.51 -15.40
C GLU A 182 1.86 -4.39 -14.81
N ALA A 183 2.46 -3.33 -14.27
CA ALA A 183 1.70 -2.16 -13.79
C ALA A 183 0.90 -1.50 -14.92
N GLU A 184 1.44 -1.38 -16.13
CA GLU A 184 0.72 -0.86 -17.29
C GLU A 184 -0.56 -1.64 -17.61
N ARG A 185 -0.59 -2.97 -17.38
CA ARG A 185 -1.81 -3.79 -17.55
C ARG A 185 -2.92 -3.35 -16.59
N PHE A 186 -2.59 -3.07 -15.33
CA PHE A 186 -3.56 -2.56 -14.35
C PHE A 186 -4.04 -1.17 -14.74
N ILE A 187 -3.15 -0.28 -15.14
CA ILE A 187 -3.51 1.08 -15.57
C ILE A 187 -4.41 1.06 -16.81
N ARG A 188 -4.17 0.15 -17.77
CA ARG A 188 -5.08 -0.03 -18.92
C ARG A 188 -6.48 -0.49 -18.51
N ARG A 189 -6.60 -1.23 -17.42
CA ARG A 189 -7.89 -1.62 -16.83
C ARG A 189 -8.52 -0.55 -15.93
N GLY A 190 -7.87 0.62 -15.79
CA GLY A 190 -8.33 1.69 -14.91
C GLY A 190 -8.12 1.39 -13.42
N ILE A 191 -7.17 0.54 -13.08
CA ILE A 191 -6.85 0.14 -11.71
C ILE A 191 -5.55 0.84 -11.29
N PRO A 192 -5.60 1.92 -10.49
CA PRO A 192 -4.41 2.52 -9.90
C PRO A 192 -3.81 1.60 -8.84
N LEU A 193 -2.51 1.67 -8.64
CA LEU A 193 -1.77 0.80 -7.72
C LEU A 193 -1.10 1.62 -6.62
N VAL A 194 -1.17 1.17 -5.39
CA VAL A 194 -0.31 1.71 -4.32
C VAL A 194 1.01 0.94 -4.35
N ALA A 195 2.09 1.62 -4.70
CA ALA A 195 3.42 1.02 -4.83
C ALA A 195 4.31 1.40 -3.64
N SER A 196 5.06 0.44 -3.13
CA SER A 196 6.11 0.67 -2.14
C SER A 196 7.44 0.91 -2.86
N ILE A 197 8.11 2.01 -2.55
CA ILE A 197 9.40 2.38 -3.15
C ILE A 197 10.46 2.57 -2.06
N ASN A 198 11.72 2.36 -2.45
CA ASN A 198 12.91 2.62 -1.64
C ASN A 198 13.99 3.20 -2.57
N PHE A 199 14.61 4.29 -2.20
CA PHE A 199 15.65 4.94 -2.99
C PHE A 199 16.56 5.81 -2.12
N GLY A 200 17.80 5.95 -2.55
CA GLY A 200 18.82 6.81 -1.97
C GLY A 200 18.80 8.24 -2.54
N PRO A 201 19.67 9.13 -2.02
CA PRO A 201 19.78 10.49 -2.51
C PRO A 201 20.13 10.54 -4.01
N GLY A 202 19.39 11.35 -4.78
CA GLY A 202 19.62 11.52 -6.22
C GLY A 202 19.10 10.39 -7.13
N GLU A 203 18.56 9.30 -6.56
CA GLU A 203 18.11 8.15 -7.35
C GLU A 203 16.71 8.31 -7.97
N LEU A 204 15.90 9.25 -7.49
CA LEU A 204 14.56 9.50 -8.01
C LEU A 204 14.29 10.99 -8.22
N ASP A 205 14.59 11.48 -9.42
CA ASP A 205 14.42 12.88 -9.80
C ASP A 205 12.96 13.35 -9.63
N GLY A 206 12.78 14.52 -9.03
CA GLY A 206 11.48 15.15 -8.83
C GLY A 206 10.68 14.55 -7.68
N ALA A 207 11.24 13.62 -6.90
CA ALA A 207 10.64 13.17 -5.66
C ALA A 207 10.56 14.31 -4.63
N PRO A 208 9.48 14.37 -3.81
CA PRO A 208 9.35 15.42 -2.80
C PRO A 208 10.21 15.20 -1.55
N ILE A 209 10.83 14.03 -1.44
CA ILE A 209 11.80 13.64 -0.40
C ILE A 209 13.09 13.18 -1.06
N SER A 210 14.22 13.39 -0.40
CA SER A 210 15.55 13.09 -0.96
C SER A 210 15.89 11.59 -0.96
N SER A 211 15.37 10.83 -0.01
CA SER A 211 15.60 9.40 0.13
C SER A 211 14.52 8.75 1.01
N THR A 212 14.40 7.43 0.94
CA THR A 212 13.52 6.67 1.83
C THR A 212 13.92 5.20 1.88
N ALA A 213 13.83 4.59 3.06
CA ALA A 213 13.90 3.15 3.23
C ALA A 213 12.56 2.43 2.97
N GLY A 214 11.47 3.19 2.77
CA GLY A 214 10.14 2.67 2.46
C GLY A 214 9.11 3.78 2.38
N HIS A 215 8.53 3.99 1.20
CA HIS A 215 7.51 5.00 0.95
C HIS A 215 6.41 4.44 0.06
N LEU A 216 5.16 4.79 0.36
CA LEU A 216 3.98 4.35 -0.42
C LEU A 216 3.42 5.53 -1.21
N LEU A 217 3.29 5.33 -2.52
CA LEU A 217 2.67 6.28 -3.44
C LEU A 217 1.72 5.58 -4.41
N VAL A 218 0.96 6.33 -5.20
CA VAL A 218 -0.01 5.76 -6.14
C VAL A 218 0.49 5.89 -7.56
N ILE A 219 0.77 4.78 -8.24
CA ILE A 219 0.90 4.73 -9.70
C ILE A 219 -0.50 4.93 -10.28
N ARG A 220 -0.71 6.03 -10.97
CA ARG A 220 -2.00 6.38 -11.57
C ARG A 220 -1.98 6.41 -13.10
N GLY A 221 -0.81 6.32 -13.70
CA GLY A 221 -0.71 6.39 -15.15
C GLY A 221 0.69 6.27 -15.70
N PHE A 222 0.75 6.38 -17.02
CA PHE A 222 1.99 6.42 -17.80
C PHE A 222 1.84 7.44 -18.93
N THR A 223 2.91 8.15 -19.24
CA THR A 223 3.00 8.97 -20.45
C THR A 223 3.19 8.07 -21.68
N ALA A 224 3.05 8.65 -22.89
CA ALA A 224 3.25 7.90 -24.14
C ALA A 224 4.64 7.27 -24.24
N ASN A 225 5.68 7.96 -23.74
CA ASN A 225 7.06 7.44 -23.69
C ASN A 225 7.37 6.62 -22.43
N GLY A 226 6.34 6.22 -21.67
CA GLY A 226 6.45 5.28 -20.55
C GLY A 226 6.95 5.83 -19.22
N ARG A 227 7.06 7.16 -19.05
CA ARG A 227 7.34 7.77 -17.74
C ARG A 227 6.16 7.48 -16.80
N VAL A 228 6.46 7.29 -15.53
CA VAL A 228 5.44 6.94 -14.52
C VAL A 228 4.73 8.18 -14.00
N ILE A 229 3.41 8.25 -14.17
CA ILE A 229 2.58 9.28 -13.55
C ILE A 229 2.11 8.75 -12.20
N ALA A 230 2.49 9.45 -11.13
CA ALA A 230 2.18 9.05 -9.77
C ALA A 230 1.50 10.17 -8.98
N ASN A 231 0.73 9.79 -7.95
CA ASN A 231 0.39 10.65 -6.85
C ASN A 231 1.31 10.30 -5.68
N ASP A 232 2.23 11.21 -5.37
CA ASP A 232 3.18 11.06 -4.27
C ASP A 232 2.72 11.88 -3.06
N PRO A 233 2.27 11.21 -1.98
CA PRO A 233 1.71 11.88 -0.82
C PRO A 233 2.74 12.69 -0.01
N ALA A 234 4.04 12.47 -0.19
CA ALA A 234 5.09 13.23 0.51
C ALA A 234 5.22 14.69 0.03
N ALA A 235 4.52 15.06 -1.04
CA ALA A 235 4.47 16.47 -1.46
C ALA A 235 3.87 17.36 -0.36
N ARG A 236 4.42 18.56 -0.19
CA ARG A 236 4.03 19.49 0.89
C ARG A 236 2.54 19.87 0.89
N ARG A 237 1.89 19.88 -0.30
CA ARG A 237 0.49 20.28 -0.51
C ARG A 237 -0.19 19.35 -1.51
N ASN A 238 -1.52 19.26 -1.45
CA ASN A 238 -2.31 18.46 -2.39
C ASN A 238 -2.05 18.81 -3.87
N SER A 239 -1.80 20.08 -4.20
CA SER A 239 -1.51 20.52 -5.58
C SER A 239 -0.22 19.91 -6.13
N GLY A 240 0.78 19.68 -5.28
CA GLY A 240 2.07 19.11 -5.67
C GLY A 240 2.14 17.58 -5.69
N VAL A 241 1.06 16.89 -5.33
CA VAL A 241 1.06 15.42 -5.18
C VAL A 241 1.27 14.69 -6.52
N ARG A 242 0.74 15.21 -7.64
CA ARG A 242 0.95 14.60 -8.95
C ARG A 242 2.39 14.81 -9.43
N ARG A 243 3.09 13.72 -9.73
CA ARG A 243 4.47 13.68 -10.19
C ARG A 243 4.61 12.86 -11.47
N VAL A 244 5.68 13.09 -12.22
CA VAL A 244 6.05 12.28 -13.39
C VAL A 244 7.51 11.90 -13.24
N TYR A 245 7.75 10.60 -13.04
CA TYR A 245 9.07 10.05 -12.80
C TYR A 245 9.69 9.43 -14.05
N LYS A 246 10.99 9.49 -14.17
CA LYS A 246 11.75 8.76 -15.21
C LYS A 246 11.53 7.25 -15.00
N ARG A 247 11.26 6.52 -16.08
CA ARG A 247 10.91 5.10 -16.05
C ARG A 247 11.97 4.23 -15.38
N GLY A 248 13.24 4.43 -15.73
CA GLY A 248 14.37 3.69 -15.17
C GLY A 248 14.48 3.90 -13.67
N GLN A 249 14.62 5.16 -13.23
CA GLN A 249 14.73 5.51 -11.81
C GLN A 249 13.55 4.98 -10.98
N PHE A 250 12.33 5.05 -11.51
CA PHE A 250 11.18 4.51 -10.81
C PHE A 250 11.17 2.96 -10.77
N ALA A 251 11.63 2.29 -11.82
CA ALA A 251 11.78 0.84 -11.82
C ALA A 251 12.81 0.40 -10.77
N ASP A 252 13.93 1.10 -10.67
CA ASP A 252 14.97 0.81 -9.68
C ASP A 252 14.45 1.02 -8.25
N ALA A 253 13.81 2.16 -7.98
CA ALA A 253 13.22 2.46 -6.67
C ALA A 253 12.09 1.48 -6.27
N TRP A 254 11.31 0.99 -7.24
CA TRP A 254 10.16 0.14 -6.96
C TRP A 254 10.48 -1.36 -7.07
N VAL A 255 10.93 -1.83 -8.24
CA VAL A 255 11.21 -3.26 -8.43
C VAL A 255 12.52 -3.64 -7.78
N GLY A 256 13.55 -2.84 -7.95
CA GLY A 256 14.84 -2.99 -7.29
C GLY A 256 14.75 -2.76 -5.78
N GLY A 257 14.28 -1.58 -5.38
CA GLY A 257 14.28 -1.15 -3.99
C GLY A 257 13.31 -1.89 -3.07
N SER A 258 12.14 -2.33 -3.58
CA SER A 258 11.12 -3.00 -2.74
C SER A 258 10.52 -4.27 -3.35
N GLY A 259 11.15 -4.83 -4.37
CA GLY A 259 10.71 -6.08 -5.02
C GLY A 259 9.34 -5.96 -5.70
N GLY A 260 9.00 -4.78 -6.21
CA GLY A 260 7.77 -4.56 -6.96
C GLY A 260 6.48 -4.64 -6.14
N LEU A 261 6.54 -4.42 -4.83
CA LEU A 261 5.38 -4.53 -3.95
C LEU A 261 4.30 -3.50 -4.27
N VAL A 262 3.06 -3.98 -4.35
CA VAL A 262 1.87 -3.14 -4.56
C VAL A 262 0.68 -3.58 -3.71
N TYR A 263 -0.19 -2.61 -3.40
CA TYR A 263 -1.57 -2.90 -3.05
C TYR A 263 -2.41 -2.78 -4.33
N VAL A 264 -3.14 -3.81 -4.63
CA VAL A 264 -4.21 -3.79 -5.63
C VAL A 264 -5.51 -3.57 -4.88
N ILE A 265 -6.12 -2.40 -5.09
CA ILE A 265 -7.39 -2.03 -4.45
C ILE A 265 -8.41 -1.79 -5.56
N ARG A 266 -9.42 -2.63 -5.64
CA ARG A 266 -10.46 -2.55 -6.68
C ARG A 266 -11.84 -2.89 -6.12
N PRO A 267 -12.94 -2.38 -6.69
CA PRO A 267 -14.28 -2.81 -6.33
C PRO A 267 -14.46 -4.32 -6.52
N GLN A 268 -15.28 -4.93 -5.68
CA GLN A 268 -15.73 -6.31 -5.94
C GLN A 268 -16.39 -6.37 -7.32
N GLY A 269 -16.09 -7.40 -8.10
CA GLY A 269 -16.58 -7.54 -9.49
C GLY A 269 -15.74 -6.82 -10.54
N ARG A 270 -14.86 -5.87 -10.20
CA ARG A 270 -13.94 -5.28 -11.18
C ARG A 270 -12.90 -6.33 -11.60
N ALA A 271 -12.88 -6.70 -12.88
CA ALA A 271 -11.95 -7.68 -13.39
C ALA A 271 -10.49 -7.23 -13.28
N LEU A 272 -9.61 -8.14 -12.92
CA LEU A 272 -8.16 -7.97 -12.99
C LEU A 272 -7.70 -8.01 -14.47
N PRO A 273 -6.48 -7.54 -14.77
CA PRO A 273 -5.89 -7.79 -16.08
C PRO A 273 -5.81 -9.30 -16.39
N ALA A 274 -5.88 -9.66 -17.65
CA ALA A 274 -5.66 -11.03 -18.08
C ALA A 274 -4.33 -11.55 -17.53
N ARG A 275 -4.35 -12.75 -16.97
CA ARG A 275 -3.14 -13.39 -16.41
C ARG A 275 -2.22 -13.82 -17.54
N THR A 276 -0.93 -13.67 -17.32
CA THR A 276 0.12 -14.40 -18.03
C THR A 276 0.46 -15.65 -17.21
N PRO A 277 1.16 -16.65 -17.77
CA PRO A 277 1.59 -17.82 -17.00
C PRO A 277 2.31 -17.47 -15.69
N GLU A 278 2.94 -16.33 -15.69
CA GLU A 278 3.77 -15.84 -14.58
C GLU A 278 3.08 -14.79 -13.68
N ALA A 279 1.81 -14.44 -13.93
CA ALA A 279 1.13 -13.37 -13.21
C ALA A 279 0.94 -13.70 -11.72
N ASN A 280 1.23 -12.72 -10.88
CA ASN A 280 1.08 -12.79 -9.41
C ASN A 280 -0.25 -12.17 -8.92
N TRP A 281 -1.31 -12.16 -9.76
CA TRP A 281 -2.64 -11.60 -9.41
C TRP A 281 -3.78 -12.48 -9.90
#